data_d52edaf66eb1fe0ad21aa7a379b19ef6
#
_entry.id   d52edaf66eb1fe0ad21aa7a379b19ef6
#
_cell.length_a   1.000
_cell.length_b   1.000
_cell.length_c   1.000
_cell.angle_alpha   90.00
_cell.angle_beta   90.00
_cell.angle_gamma   90.00
#
_symmetry.space_group_name_H-M   'P 1'
#
loop_
_entity.id
_entity.type
_entity.pdbx_description
1 polymer ?
#
loop_
_entity_poly.entity_id
_entity_poly.type
_entity_poly.pdbx_seq_one_letter_code
_entity_poly.pdbx_strand_id
1 'polypeptide(L)'
;MKSKNRKEGKKSATVVIIVLSIIIVFLLCFVVYFLFFNKNNKTEKENKTTENVRPMIVQDSSDAEDIIKKFNEDSKDTMYNCRMTSTWTFKNGKAKSEDAYVANTDFNHYPVYFEVQLNDTQEIIYTSSLIPVGYEVNGLTLEKDLPAGDYPATVVYHLMNDDNQEVSSVGFTITIQVLS
;
A
#
# COMPACT_ATOMS: atom_id res chain seq x y z
N MET A 1 35.00 15.45 -63.86
CA MET A 1 33.85 15.68 -62.90
C MET A 1 33.47 14.41 -62.18
N LYS A 2 34.29 13.90 -61.22
CA LYS A 2 33.97 12.65 -60.46
C LYS A 2 34.66 12.62 -59.08
N SER A 3 34.50 13.67 -58.27
CA SER A 3 35.12 13.66 -56.92
C SER A 3 34.25 14.19 -55.81
N LYS A 4 33.02 14.65 -56.04
CA LYS A 4 32.18 15.30 -55.03
C LYS A 4 31.25 14.33 -54.28
N ASN A 5 30.85 13.20 -54.87
CA ASN A 5 29.89 12.26 -54.28
C ASN A 5 30.47 11.30 -53.23
N ARG A 6 31.81 11.20 -53.10
CA ARG A 6 32.42 10.23 -52.16
C ARG A 6 32.55 10.77 -50.73
N LYS A 7 32.45 12.10 -50.55
CA LYS A 7 32.52 12.74 -49.20
C LYS A 7 31.19 12.85 -48.51
N GLU A 8 30.06 12.89 -49.23
CA GLU A 8 28.73 12.99 -48.62
C GLU A 8 28.26 11.64 -48.03
N GLY A 9 28.55 10.54 -48.71
CA GLY A 9 28.20 9.20 -48.20
C GLY A 9 28.94 8.80 -46.89
N LYS A 10 30.20 9.29 -46.73
CA LYS A 10 30.94 9.03 -45.47
C LYS A 10 30.41 9.84 -44.29
N LYS A 11 29.95 11.07 -44.50
CA LYS A 11 29.35 11.90 -43.44
C LYS A 11 28.02 11.33 -42.99
N SER A 12 27.21 10.82 -43.91
CA SER A 12 25.94 10.17 -43.59
C SER A 12 26.13 8.87 -42.78
N ALA A 13 27.10 8.04 -43.18
CA ALA A 13 27.40 6.80 -42.43
C ALA A 13 27.93 7.07 -41.01
N THR A 14 28.79 8.10 -40.85
CA THR A 14 29.30 8.49 -39.53
C THR A 14 28.19 9.01 -38.62
N VAL A 15 27.26 9.80 -39.15
CA VAL A 15 26.10 10.29 -38.36
C VAL A 15 25.20 9.12 -37.94
N VAL A 16 24.94 8.16 -38.80
CA VAL A 16 24.16 6.96 -38.49
C VAL A 16 24.84 6.13 -37.40
N ILE A 17 26.15 5.96 -37.43
CA ILE A 17 26.90 5.23 -36.41
C ILE A 17 26.82 5.95 -35.05
N ILE A 18 26.94 7.28 -35.04
CA ILE A 18 26.81 8.07 -33.78
C ILE A 18 25.41 7.94 -33.20
N VAL A 19 24.36 8.04 -34.00
CA VAL A 19 22.98 7.88 -33.53
C VAL A 19 22.75 6.47 -32.98
N LEU A 20 23.23 5.43 -33.67
CA LEU A 20 23.13 4.05 -33.19
C LEU A 20 23.87 3.85 -31.88
N SER A 21 25.06 4.43 -31.71
CA SER A 21 25.83 4.31 -30.46
C SER A 21 25.12 4.98 -29.29
N ILE A 22 24.47 6.13 -29.51
CA ILE A 22 23.67 6.83 -28.49
C ILE A 22 22.46 5.95 -28.06
N ILE A 23 21.77 5.34 -29.03
CA ILE A 23 20.62 4.43 -28.72
C ILE A 23 21.09 3.24 -27.91
N ILE A 24 22.24 2.63 -28.22
CA ILE A 24 22.78 1.50 -27.45
C ILE A 24 23.11 1.92 -26.01
N VAL A 25 23.71 3.10 -25.82
CA VAL A 25 24.00 3.62 -24.47
C VAL A 25 22.71 3.84 -23.67
N PHE A 26 21.67 4.41 -24.29
CA PHE A 26 20.37 4.58 -23.64
C PHE A 26 19.73 3.24 -23.26
N LEU A 27 19.79 2.24 -24.13
CA LEU A 27 19.29 0.88 -23.83
C LEU A 27 20.05 0.23 -22.67
N LEU A 28 21.38 0.39 -22.64
CA LEU A 28 22.19 -0.13 -21.53
C LEU A 28 21.86 0.58 -20.19
N CYS A 29 21.71 1.91 -20.21
CA CYS A 29 21.29 2.67 -19.03
C CYS A 29 19.88 2.25 -18.56
N PHE A 30 18.95 2.01 -19.49
CA PHE A 30 17.62 1.54 -19.19
C PHE A 30 17.61 0.14 -18.56
N VAL A 31 18.44 -0.79 -19.07
CA VAL A 31 18.60 -2.13 -18.50
C VAL A 31 19.21 -2.05 -17.12
N VAL A 32 20.24 -1.23 -16.92
CA VAL A 32 20.87 -1.05 -15.59
C VAL A 32 19.86 -0.42 -14.63
N TYR A 33 19.13 0.62 -15.04
CA TYR A 33 18.07 1.23 -14.27
C TYR A 33 17.01 0.19 -13.85
N PHE A 34 16.54 -0.62 -14.81
CA PHE A 34 15.54 -1.66 -14.56
C PHE A 34 16.05 -2.75 -13.62
N LEU A 35 17.31 -3.16 -13.74
CA LEU A 35 17.94 -4.14 -12.86
C LEU A 35 18.15 -3.60 -11.44
N PHE A 36 18.48 -2.32 -11.29
CA PHE A 36 18.65 -1.71 -9.96
C PHE A 36 17.34 -1.34 -9.30
N PHE A 37 16.38 -0.77 -10.04
CA PHE A 37 15.07 -0.41 -9.49
C PHE A 37 14.15 -1.62 -9.27
N ASN A 38 14.21 -2.61 -10.16
CA ASN A 38 13.40 -3.83 -9.99
C ASN A 38 13.97 -4.78 -8.92
N LYS A 39 15.22 -4.57 -8.49
CA LYS A 39 15.81 -5.35 -7.40
C LYS A 39 15.31 -4.91 -6.01
N ASN A 40 14.79 -3.69 -5.89
CA ASN A 40 14.20 -3.18 -4.65
C ASN A 40 12.72 -3.57 -4.46
N ASN A 41 12.07 -4.17 -5.48
CA ASN A 41 10.68 -4.62 -5.40
C ASN A 41 10.54 -6.15 -5.38
N LYS A 42 11.62 -6.89 -5.16
CA LYS A 42 11.50 -8.25 -4.66
C LYS A 42 11.39 -8.21 -3.13
N THR A 43 10.25 -7.76 -2.64
CA THR A 43 9.71 -8.38 -1.44
C THR A 43 9.55 -9.85 -1.79
N GLU A 44 10.41 -10.68 -1.26
CA GLU A 44 10.23 -12.11 -1.23
C GLU A 44 8.83 -12.32 -0.61
N LYS A 45 7.87 -12.64 -1.48
CA LYS A 45 6.74 -13.43 -1.04
C LYS A 45 7.36 -14.77 -0.66
N GLU A 46 7.81 -14.85 0.58
CA GLU A 46 7.97 -16.11 1.24
C GLU A 46 6.60 -16.80 1.14
N ASN A 47 6.50 -17.68 0.16
CA ASN A 47 5.47 -18.68 0.11
C ASN A 47 5.71 -19.52 1.37
N LYS A 48 5.10 -19.11 2.50
CA LYS A 48 4.89 -20.02 3.60
C LYS A 48 3.94 -21.09 3.07
N THR A 49 4.54 -22.03 2.38
CA THR A 49 4.04 -23.40 2.28
C THR A 49 3.53 -23.73 3.68
N THR A 50 2.27 -24.08 3.76
CA THR A 50 1.65 -24.66 4.95
C THR A 50 2.45 -25.92 5.27
N GLU A 51 3.58 -25.75 5.93
CA GLU A 51 4.27 -26.86 6.55
C GLU A 51 3.32 -27.40 7.60
N ASN A 52 2.95 -28.65 7.44
CA ASN A 52 2.24 -29.42 8.43
C ASN A 52 2.86 -29.13 9.79
N VAL A 53 2.14 -28.37 10.61
CA VAL A 53 2.46 -28.17 12.02
C VAL A 53 2.38 -29.57 12.64
N ARG A 54 3.52 -30.25 12.68
CA ARG A 54 3.63 -31.43 13.52
C ARG A 54 3.45 -30.95 14.94
N PRO A 55 2.56 -31.56 15.73
CA PRO A 55 2.45 -31.20 17.13
C PRO A 55 3.83 -31.36 17.76
N MET A 56 4.44 -30.26 18.16
CA MET A 56 5.68 -30.26 18.92
C MET A 56 5.32 -30.85 20.27
N ILE A 57 5.80 -32.02 20.60
CA ILE A 57 5.63 -32.61 21.93
C ILE A 57 6.52 -31.77 22.84
N VAL A 58 5.91 -30.85 23.58
CA VAL A 58 6.57 -30.07 24.63
C VAL A 58 6.83 -31.03 25.79
N GLN A 59 8.09 -31.33 26.04
CA GLN A 59 8.49 -32.31 27.10
C GLN A 59 8.59 -31.67 28.48
N ASP A 60 8.53 -30.34 28.59
CA ASP A 60 8.60 -29.65 29.88
C ASP A 60 7.60 -28.48 29.93
N SER A 61 6.93 -28.31 31.08
CA SER A 61 5.90 -27.29 31.27
C SER A 61 6.45 -25.86 31.26
N SER A 62 7.71 -25.66 31.60
CA SER A 62 8.36 -24.35 31.54
C SER A 62 8.55 -23.85 30.12
N ASP A 63 8.86 -24.74 29.17
CA ASP A 63 9.02 -24.39 27.76
C ASP A 63 7.70 -24.02 27.10
N ALA A 64 6.59 -24.62 27.57
CA ALA A 64 5.25 -24.30 27.09
C ALA A 64 4.83 -22.88 27.45
N GLU A 65 5.11 -22.44 28.68
CA GLU A 65 4.78 -21.09 29.13
C GLU A 65 5.58 -20.02 28.37
N ASP A 66 6.87 -20.27 28.13
CA ASP A 66 7.73 -19.36 27.38
C ASP A 66 7.33 -19.29 25.91
N ILE A 67 6.95 -20.42 25.29
CA ILE A 67 6.43 -20.47 23.92
C ILE A 67 5.09 -19.72 23.82
N ILE A 68 4.17 -19.95 24.77
CA ILE A 68 2.87 -19.26 24.81
C ILE A 68 3.07 -17.75 25.02
N LYS A 69 3.97 -17.37 25.92
CA LYS A 69 4.29 -15.96 26.17
C LYS A 69 4.86 -15.30 24.94
N LYS A 70 5.85 -15.92 24.28
CA LYS A 70 6.45 -15.42 23.06
C LYS A 70 5.44 -15.36 21.91
N PHE A 71 4.59 -16.37 21.75
CA PHE A 71 3.52 -16.36 20.77
C PHE A 71 2.50 -15.26 21.03
N ASN A 72 2.15 -14.99 22.29
CA ASN A 72 1.27 -13.91 22.67
C ASN A 72 1.91 -12.53 22.51
N GLU A 73 3.22 -12.41 22.72
CA GLU A 73 3.97 -11.17 22.45
C GLU A 73 4.07 -10.91 20.95
N ASP A 74 4.47 -11.90 20.15
CA ASP A 74 4.58 -11.79 18.68
C ASP A 74 3.21 -11.57 18.01
N SER A 75 2.12 -12.11 18.58
CA SER A 75 0.77 -11.91 18.02
C SER A 75 0.14 -10.58 18.44
N LYS A 76 0.53 -9.99 19.56
CA LYS A 76 0.05 -8.67 19.99
C LYS A 76 0.45 -7.58 19.01
N ASP A 77 1.66 -7.67 18.45
CA ASP A 77 2.18 -6.66 17.52
C ASP A 77 1.57 -6.72 16.12
N THR A 78 0.87 -7.81 15.78
CA THR A 78 0.27 -8.01 14.45
C THR A 78 -1.25 -8.00 14.44
N MET A 79 -1.90 -8.08 15.61
CA MET A 79 -3.36 -8.05 15.72
C MET A 79 -3.87 -6.61 15.84
N TYR A 80 -4.71 -6.20 14.90
CA TYR A 80 -5.41 -4.93 14.95
C TYR A 80 -6.90 -5.14 15.21
N ASN A 81 -7.42 -4.51 16.26
CA ASN A 81 -8.84 -4.53 16.59
C ASN A 81 -9.51 -3.30 15.95
N CYS A 82 -10.17 -3.52 14.83
CA CYS A 82 -10.89 -2.46 14.12
C CYS A 82 -12.37 -2.44 14.51
N ARG A 83 -12.86 -1.26 14.84
CA ARG A 83 -14.28 -0.99 14.99
C ARG A 83 -14.71 0.14 14.04
N MET A 84 -15.57 -0.20 13.08
CA MET A 84 -16.00 0.75 12.06
C MET A 84 -17.38 0.39 11.52
N THR A 85 -18.06 1.34 10.90
CA THR A 85 -19.24 1.09 10.06
C THR A 85 -18.81 0.65 8.66
N SER A 86 -19.57 -0.26 8.07
CA SER A 86 -19.30 -0.82 6.74
C SER A 86 -19.97 -0.07 5.58
N THR A 87 -20.90 0.82 5.89
CA THR A 87 -21.55 1.69 4.93
C THR A 87 -21.49 3.12 5.41
N TRP A 88 -21.04 4.03 4.55
CA TRP A 88 -20.93 5.46 4.82
C TRP A 88 -21.80 6.24 3.84
N THR A 89 -22.76 6.97 4.37
CA THR A 89 -23.75 7.69 3.58
C THR A 89 -23.42 9.18 3.53
N PHE A 90 -23.32 9.72 2.33
CA PHE A 90 -23.08 11.12 2.04
C PHE A 90 -24.32 11.71 1.35
N LYS A 91 -24.80 12.83 1.86
CA LYS A 91 -25.94 13.52 1.27
C LYS A 91 -25.66 13.99 -0.17
N ASN A 92 -24.43 14.40 -0.42
CA ASN A 92 -23.82 14.65 -1.73
C ASN A 92 -22.31 14.50 -1.60
N GLY A 93 -21.55 14.52 -2.71
CA GLY A 93 -20.11 14.24 -2.74
C GLY A 93 -19.23 15.19 -1.91
N LYS A 94 -19.78 16.32 -1.43
CA LYS A 94 -19.07 17.30 -0.59
C LYS A 94 -19.60 17.38 0.84
N ALA A 95 -20.69 16.68 1.13
CA ALA A 95 -21.29 16.70 2.45
C ALA A 95 -20.45 15.89 3.44
N LYS A 96 -20.56 16.24 4.72
CA LYS A 96 -20.05 15.39 5.78
C LYS A 96 -20.97 14.17 5.93
N SER A 97 -20.40 12.97 6.00
CA SER A 97 -21.12 11.77 6.44
C SER A 97 -21.26 11.80 7.96
N GLU A 98 -22.45 11.49 8.46
CA GLU A 98 -22.72 11.40 9.91
C GLU A 98 -22.61 9.96 10.43
N ASP A 99 -22.61 8.97 9.54
CA ASP A 99 -22.56 7.53 9.84
C ASP A 99 -21.18 6.89 9.57
N ALA A 100 -20.24 7.62 8.97
CA ALA A 100 -18.87 7.17 8.85
C ALA A 100 -18.21 7.16 10.23
N TYR A 101 -17.87 5.98 10.70
CA TYR A 101 -17.29 5.75 12.01
C TYR A 101 -16.08 4.84 11.93
N VAL A 102 -15.00 5.25 12.57
CA VAL A 102 -13.74 4.49 12.67
C VAL A 102 -13.13 4.70 14.04
N ALA A 103 -12.83 3.62 14.77
CA ALA A 103 -12.18 3.69 16.07
C ALA A 103 -10.89 2.87 16.11
N ASN A 104 -9.87 3.49 16.69
CA ASN A 104 -8.68 2.81 17.17
C ASN A 104 -8.89 2.42 18.63
N THR A 105 -9.30 1.17 18.86
CA THR A 105 -9.77 0.73 20.18
C THR A 105 -8.64 0.67 21.22
N ASP A 106 -8.99 0.67 22.51
CA ASP A 106 -8.06 0.56 23.64
C ASP A 106 -7.28 -0.78 23.65
N PHE A 107 -7.71 -1.75 22.85
CA PHE A 107 -7.04 -3.05 22.72
C PHE A 107 -5.85 -3.02 21.76
N ASN A 108 -5.71 -1.94 20.98
CA ASN A 108 -4.59 -1.76 20.06
C ASN A 108 -3.36 -1.21 20.80
N HIS A 109 -2.19 -1.39 20.21
CA HIS A 109 -0.92 -0.92 20.76
C HIS A 109 -0.35 0.28 20.00
N TYR A 110 -0.81 0.49 18.77
CA TYR A 110 -0.26 1.50 17.87
C TYR A 110 -1.30 2.56 17.51
N PRO A 111 -0.90 3.83 17.39
CA PRO A 111 -1.70 4.81 16.69
C PRO A 111 -1.83 4.40 15.22
N VAL A 112 -2.92 4.82 14.60
CA VAL A 112 -3.21 4.51 13.19
C VAL A 112 -3.61 5.76 12.43
N TYR A 113 -3.33 5.80 11.15
CA TYR A 113 -4.11 6.59 10.21
C TYR A 113 -4.75 5.66 9.19
N PHE A 114 -5.76 6.13 8.48
CA PHE A 114 -6.38 5.34 7.43
C PHE A 114 -6.59 6.14 6.16
N GLU A 115 -6.57 5.43 5.05
CA GLU A 115 -6.91 5.92 3.74
C GLU A 115 -8.17 5.23 3.23
N VAL A 116 -8.99 5.96 2.46
CA VAL A 116 -10.15 5.40 1.77
C VAL A 116 -9.87 5.39 0.29
N GLN A 117 -9.82 4.20 -0.28
CA GLN A 117 -9.47 3.99 -1.68
C GLN A 117 -10.65 3.37 -2.43
N LEU A 118 -11.02 3.94 -3.58
CA LEU A 118 -12.02 3.36 -4.48
C LEU A 118 -11.50 2.05 -5.07
N ASN A 119 -12.33 1.00 -5.10
CA ASN A 119 -11.88 -0.31 -5.57
C ASN A 119 -11.69 -0.39 -7.09
N ASP A 120 -12.42 0.40 -7.86
CA ASP A 120 -12.38 0.41 -9.32
C ASP A 120 -11.19 1.21 -9.88
N THR A 121 -10.95 2.40 -9.34
CA THR A 121 -9.91 3.33 -9.83
C THR A 121 -8.62 3.27 -9.02
N GLN A 122 -8.64 2.65 -7.83
CA GLN A 122 -7.54 2.67 -6.84
C GLN A 122 -7.19 4.09 -6.38
N GLU A 123 -8.09 5.04 -6.56
CA GLU A 123 -7.89 6.42 -6.16
C GLU A 123 -8.17 6.60 -4.68
N ILE A 124 -7.26 7.27 -3.97
CA ILE A 124 -7.46 7.66 -2.58
C ILE A 124 -8.38 8.89 -2.57
N ILE A 125 -9.48 8.80 -1.85
CA ILE A 125 -10.52 9.82 -1.76
C ILE A 125 -10.65 10.44 -0.38
N TYR A 126 -9.90 9.92 0.59
CA TYR A 126 -9.79 10.47 1.94
C TYR A 126 -8.55 9.92 2.66
N THR A 127 -7.86 10.77 3.41
CA THR A 127 -6.77 10.38 4.32
C THR A 127 -7.03 10.98 5.70
N SER A 128 -7.03 10.15 6.73
CA SER A 128 -7.26 10.62 8.10
C SER A 128 -6.00 11.23 8.72
N SER A 129 -6.18 12.05 9.74
CA SER A 129 -5.11 12.32 10.71
C SER A 129 -4.76 11.06 11.49
N LEU A 130 -3.61 11.07 12.17
CA LEU A 130 -3.23 10.01 13.10
C LEU A 130 -4.24 9.91 14.25
N ILE A 131 -4.74 8.71 14.50
CA ILE A 131 -5.73 8.38 15.53
C ILE A 131 -5.01 7.63 16.65
N PRO A 132 -4.82 8.23 17.81
CA PRO A 132 -4.23 7.55 18.96
C PRO A 132 -5.07 6.36 19.42
N VAL A 133 -4.48 5.45 20.18
CA VAL A 133 -5.19 4.34 20.84
C VAL A 133 -6.30 4.91 21.73
N GLY A 134 -7.50 4.32 21.67
CA GLY A 134 -8.69 4.76 22.42
C GLY A 134 -9.44 5.95 21.79
N TYR A 135 -9.03 6.42 20.61
CA TYR A 135 -9.70 7.53 19.93
C TYR A 135 -10.47 7.06 18.69
N GLU A 136 -11.38 7.92 18.24
CA GLU A 136 -12.27 7.61 17.11
C GLU A 136 -12.49 8.82 16.20
N VAL A 137 -12.88 8.53 14.97
CA VAL A 137 -13.36 9.50 13.98
C VAL A 137 -14.85 9.30 13.79
N ASN A 138 -15.63 10.34 14.03
CA ASN A 138 -17.08 10.40 13.84
C ASN A 138 -17.42 11.37 12.73
N GLY A 139 -17.83 10.80 11.59
CA GLY A 139 -18.15 11.55 10.39
C GLY A 139 -16.95 12.22 9.74
N LEU A 140 -16.89 12.15 8.43
CA LEU A 140 -15.83 12.72 7.62
C LEU A 140 -16.41 13.33 6.33
N THR A 141 -15.62 14.16 5.67
CA THR A 141 -15.91 14.69 4.34
C THR A 141 -14.87 14.18 3.37
N LEU A 142 -15.31 13.64 2.24
CA LEU A 142 -14.39 13.15 1.21
C LEU A 142 -13.57 14.32 0.63
N GLU A 143 -12.32 14.04 0.28
CA GLU A 143 -11.44 14.99 -0.39
C GLU A 143 -11.81 15.14 -1.88
N LYS A 144 -12.48 14.10 -2.43
CA LYS A 144 -12.98 14.09 -3.79
C LYS A 144 -14.50 14.23 -3.83
N ASP A 145 -15.00 15.06 -4.75
CA ASP A 145 -16.41 15.20 -5.05
C ASP A 145 -16.87 14.01 -5.91
N LEU A 146 -17.67 13.12 -5.34
CA LEU A 146 -18.23 11.97 -6.03
C LEU A 146 -19.66 12.27 -6.46
N PRO A 147 -20.04 11.94 -7.72
CA PRO A 147 -21.44 11.96 -8.16
C PRO A 147 -22.33 11.04 -7.31
N ALA A 148 -23.65 11.20 -7.42
CA ALA A 148 -24.60 10.28 -6.81
C ALA A 148 -24.35 8.84 -7.29
N GLY A 149 -24.30 7.89 -6.35
CA GLY A 149 -24.04 6.47 -6.66
C GLY A 149 -23.50 5.70 -5.45
N ASP A 150 -23.32 4.39 -5.66
CA ASP A 150 -22.71 3.47 -4.70
C ASP A 150 -21.30 3.12 -5.17
N TYR A 151 -20.33 3.27 -4.28
CA TYR A 151 -18.92 3.07 -4.57
C TYR A 151 -18.34 2.04 -3.60
N PRO A 152 -18.00 0.83 -4.08
CA PRO A 152 -17.17 -0.08 -3.30
C PRO A 152 -15.80 0.54 -3.06
N ALA A 153 -15.38 0.58 -1.80
CA ALA A 153 -14.11 1.15 -1.39
C ALA A 153 -13.41 0.28 -0.36
N THR A 154 -12.13 0.50 -0.17
CA THR A 154 -11.34 -0.14 0.87
C THR A 154 -10.80 0.93 1.81
N VAL A 155 -11.03 0.74 3.10
CA VAL A 155 -10.36 1.50 4.15
C VAL A 155 -9.08 0.75 4.49
N VAL A 156 -7.93 1.36 4.24
CA VAL A 156 -6.62 0.82 4.55
C VAL A 156 -6.11 1.50 5.82
N TYR A 157 -5.91 0.74 6.88
CA TYR A 157 -5.31 1.22 8.12
C TYR A 157 -3.81 1.02 8.08
N HIS A 158 -3.08 2.03 8.47
CA HIS A 158 -1.63 2.02 8.61
C HIS A 158 -1.28 2.15 10.09
N LEU A 159 -0.70 1.11 10.65
CA LEU A 159 -0.27 1.06 12.04
C LEU A 159 1.10 1.72 12.14
N MET A 160 1.22 2.71 13.02
CA MET A 160 2.43 3.54 13.12
C MET A 160 3.10 3.33 14.47
N ASN A 161 4.43 3.11 14.49
CA ASN A 161 5.18 3.08 15.73
C ASN A 161 5.49 4.50 16.26
N ASP A 162 6.13 4.59 17.42
CA ASP A 162 6.49 5.87 18.05
C ASP A 162 7.48 6.69 17.21
N ASP A 163 8.21 6.06 16.30
CA ASP A 163 9.14 6.71 15.36
C ASP A 163 8.44 7.19 14.07
N ASN A 164 7.10 7.14 14.00
CA ASN A 164 6.28 7.41 12.82
C ASN A 164 6.63 6.52 11.61
N GLN A 165 7.03 5.29 11.85
CA GLN A 165 7.24 4.30 10.81
C GLN A 165 6.03 3.36 10.76
N GLU A 166 5.60 3.00 9.56
CA GLU A 166 4.56 2.00 9.36
C GLU A 166 5.09 0.62 9.73
N VAL A 167 4.42 -0.04 10.68
CA VAL A 167 4.75 -1.41 11.11
C VAL A 167 3.89 -2.45 10.42
N SER A 168 2.67 -2.09 10.03
CA SER A 168 1.74 -2.99 9.34
C SER A 168 0.61 -2.20 8.70
N SER A 169 -0.08 -2.81 7.74
CA SER A 169 -1.33 -2.28 7.20
C SER A 169 -2.38 -3.37 7.05
N VAL A 170 -3.66 -2.98 7.19
CA VAL A 170 -4.80 -3.87 7.04
C VAL A 170 -5.94 -3.17 6.32
N GLY A 171 -6.59 -3.86 5.36
CA GLY A 171 -7.67 -3.31 4.55
C GLY A 171 -9.03 -3.92 4.89
N PHE A 172 -10.08 -3.07 4.91
CA PHE A 172 -11.47 -3.48 5.09
C PHE A 172 -12.34 -2.90 3.99
N THR A 173 -13.17 -3.73 3.39
CA THR A 173 -14.11 -3.28 2.35
C THR A 173 -15.33 -2.60 2.96
N ILE A 174 -15.70 -1.45 2.40
CA ILE A 174 -16.88 -0.68 2.74
C ILE A 174 -17.68 -0.32 1.49
N THR A 175 -18.87 0.22 1.68
CA THR A 175 -19.66 0.86 0.64
C THR A 175 -19.83 2.34 0.96
N ILE A 176 -19.48 3.21 0.03
CA ILE A 176 -19.79 4.64 0.08
C ILE A 176 -21.04 4.89 -0.74
N GLN A 177 -22.06 5.51 -0.13
CA GLN A 177 -23.30 5.89 -0.79
C GLN A 177 -23.40 7.40 -0.89
N VAL A 178 -23.47 7.92 -2.10
CA VAL A 178 -23.71 9.34 -2.38
C VAL A 178 -25.12 9.51 -2.91
N LEU A 179 -25.98 10.26 -2.19
CA LEU A 179 -27.42 10.30 -2.43
C LEU A 179 -27.83 11.28 -3.56
N SER A 180 -27.07 12.36 -3.78
CA SER A 180 -27.40 13.38 -4.80
C SER A 180 -26.17 14.13 -5.32
#